data_4639c803204cfe208af769751d2caf92
#
_entry.id   4639c803204cfe208af769751d2caf92
#
_cell.length_a   1.000
_cell.length_b   1.000
_cell.length_c   1.000
_cell.angle_alpha   90.00
_cell.angle_beta   90.00
_cell.angle_gamma   90.00
#
_symmetry.space_group_name_H-M   'P 1'
#
loop_
_entity.id
_entity.type
_entity.pdbx_description
1 polymer ?
#
loop_
_entity_poly.entity_id
_entity_poly.type
_entity_poly.pdbx_seq_one_letter_code
_entity_poly.pdbx_strand_id
1 'polypeptide(L)'
;MKRTPVLAASLLALLAATAPAQAGENPYGQGLDHCAATGTGALACHFDLAPGTYDVTVTLGGDTAGATGISGETRRALLAETPTAAGERIRRSFTVDVRDPEGEPTGPAGTPGLDLLLDGSAPRVDSLRVTPAPHATRLFLIGDSTVCDQPGDPYTGWGQRLPVHLKRGVAVANHADSGESTVTYLANPALFDTVEAAIRPGDPVLIQLAHNDKQTDAATYRAHLTTLVERVRARGGAPVLVTPVVRRWFNADGTLDNGVALLVNGLGVDHPAEIRALAASLGTPLIDLTALTKARVEELGPEASKALYLTTEKRDNTHTSVRGATEYAALVAAELKAQGLLPERALR
;
A
#
# COMPACT_ATOMS: atom_id res chain seq x y z
N MET A 1 -9.86 79.32 41.91
CA MET A 1 -8.84 78.33 42.25
C MET A 1 -9.49 76.94 42.25
N LYS A 2 -9.37 76.19 41.20
CA LYS A 2 -9.91 74.84 41.06
C LYS A 2 -8.73 73.86 41.00
N ARG A 3 -8.61 72.98 41.97
CA ARG A 3 -7.59 71.93 42.02
C ARG A 3 -8.10 70.69 41.30
N THR A 4 -7.37 70.23 40.34
CA THR A 4 -7.59 68.94 39.61
C THR A 4 -6.90 67.80 40.36
N PRO A 5 -7.52 66.65 40.55
CA PRO A 5 -6.84 65.50 41.13
C PRO A 5 -6.11 64.73 40.05
N VAL A 6 -4.88 64.36 40.34
CA VAL A 6 -4.04 63.44 39.50
C VAL A 6 -4.41 62.02 39.87
N LEU A 7 -4.93 61.25 38.90
CA LEU A 7 -5.11 59.79 39.04
C LEU A 7 -3.76 59.09 38.76
N ALA A 8 -3.24 58.41 39.74
CA ALA A 8 -2.15 57.49 39.61
C ALA A 8 -2.68 56.15 39.09
N ALA A 9 -2.30 55.77 37.85
CA ALA A 9 -2.58 54.47 37.30
C ALA A 9 -1.49 53.48 37.74
N SER A 10 -1.85 52.51 38.58
CA SER A 10 -0.98 51.41 38.96
C SER A 10 -1.00 50.35 37.88
N LEU A 11 0.11 50.14 37.16
CA LEU A 11 0.31 49.02 36.25
C LEU A 11 0.57 47.77 37.11
N LEU A 12 -0.38 46.84 37.14
CA LEU A 12 -0.14 45.47 37.59
C LEU A 12 0.50 44.70 36.46
N ALA A 13 1.77 44.39 36.58
CA ALA A 13 2.45 43.46 35.69
C ALA A 13 2.03 42.03 36.05
N LEU A 14 1.19 41.41 35.20
CA LEU A 14 0.94 39.95 35.27
C LEU A 14 2.21 39.23 34.81
N LEU A 15 2.95 38.66 35.74
CA LEU A 15 3.95 37.64 35.46
C LEU A 15 3.20 36.34 35.09
N ALA A 16 3.08 36.09 33.79
CA ALA A 16 2.67 34.78 33.31
C ALA A 16 3.80 33.77 33.62
N ALA A 17 3.60 32.99 34.67
CA ALA A 17 4.43 31.81 34.91
C ALA A 17 4.21 30.80 33.75
N THR A 18 5.18 30.73 32.85
CA THR A 18 5.27 29.62 31.89
C THR A 18 5.55 28.36 32.69
N ALA A 19 4.52 27.51 32.86
CA ALA A 19 4.72 26.16 33.33
C ALA A 19 5.76 25.48 32.39
N PRO A 20 6.73 24.72 32.92
CA PRO A 20 7.61 23.92 32.06
C PRO A 20 6.70 22.99 31.26
N ALA A 21 6.87 23.02 29.94
CA ALA A 21 6.26 22.01 29.10
C ALA A 21 6.72 20.65 29.66
N GLN A 22 5.77 19.86 30.16
CA GLN A 22 6.00 18.46 30.44
C GLN A 22 6.54 17.90 29.12
N ALA A 23 7.75 17.35 29.17
CA ALA A 23 8.26 16.54 28.08
C ALA A 23 7.22 15.44 27.90
N GLY A 24 6.34 15.60 26.89
CA GLY A 24 5.37 14.60 26.54
C GLY A 24 6.12 13.30 26.33
N GLU A 25 5.62 12.22 26.89
CA GLU A 25 6.08 10.89 26.58
C GLU A 25 6.25 10.82 25.07
N ASN A 26 7.43 10.41 24.62
CA ASN A 26 7.75 10.36 23.19
C ASN A 26 6.84 9.29 22.57
N PRO A 27 5.77 9.63 21.84
CA PRO A 27 4.83 8.66 21.28
C PRO A 27 5.53 7.76 20.23
N TYR A 28 6.76 8.14 19.85
CA TYR A 28 7.60 7.40 18.92
C TYR A 28 8.48 6.43 19.71
N GLY A 29 7.99 5.20 19.93
CA GLY A 29 8.67 4.21 20.76
C GLY A 29 10.13 4.00 20.41
N GLN A 30 10.95 4.02 21.43
CA GLN A 30 12.31 3.49 21.37
C GLN A 30 12.33 2.19 22.17
N GLY A 31 12.72 1.10 21.50
CA GLY A 31 12.75 -0.21 22.14
C GLY A 31 11.56 -1.10 21.76
N LEU A 32 11.48 -2.22 22.45
CA LEU A 32 10.44 -3.22 22.27
C LEU A 32 9.32 -3.11 23.32
N ASP A 33 9.25 -1.99 24.05
CA ASP A 33 8.28 -1.77 25.14
C ASP A 33 6.83 -1.72 24.62
N HIS A 34 6.66 -1.38 23.32
CA HIS A 34 5.38 -1.40 22.62
C HIS A 34 5.03 -2.79 22.05
N CYS A 35 5.81 -3.80 22.32
CA CYS A 35 5.69 -5.13 21.74
C CYS A 35 5.37 -6.19 22.79
N ALA A 36 4.49 -7.12 22.43
CA ALA A 36 4.18 -8.30 23.21
C ALA A 36 4.53 -9.56 22.42
N ALA A 37 5.09 -10.57 23.10
CA ALA A 37 5.35 -11.86 22.48
C ALA A 37 4.01 -12.57 22.19
N THR A 38 3.88 -13.15 21.00
CA THR A 38 2.77 -13.99 20.63
C THR A 38 3.08 -15.46 20.92
N GLY A 39 2.05 -16.31 20.95
CA GLY A 39 2.20 -17.76 21.21
C GLY A 39 3.06 -18.51 20.18
N THR A 40 3.41 -17.86 19.05
CA THR A 40 4.27 -18.42 17.99
C THR A 40 5.74 -17.96 18.11
N GLY A 41 6.09 -17.15 19.11
CA GLY A 41 7.42 -16.56 19.28
C GLY A 41 7.66 -15.29 18.45
N ALA A 42 6.65 -14.84 17.68
CA ALA A 42 6.65 -13.54 17.03
C ALA A 42 6.39 -12.41 18.04
N LEU A 43 6.69 -11.17 17.66
CA LEU A 43 6.37 -9.97 18.42
C LEU A 43 5.27 -9.18 17.71
N ALA A 44 4.18 -8.91 18.41
CA ALA A 44 3.14 -7.97 17.97
C ALA A 44 3.38 -6.63 18.68
N CYS A 45 3.54 -5.56 17.92
CA CYS A 45 3.80 -4.22 18.43
C CYS A 45 2.68 -3.27 18.02
N HIS A 46 2.30 -2.39 18.93
CA HIS A 46 1.32 -1.33 18.66
C HIS A 46 1.87 0.02 19.11
N PHE A 47 1.67 1.04 18.28
CA PHE A 47 2.07 2.42 18.56
C PHE A 47 0.88 3.35 18.34
N ASP A 48 0.47 4.08 19.36
CA ASP A 48 -0.60 5.10 19.30
C ASP A 48 -0.14 6.31 18.46
N LEU A 49 -0.23 6.20 17.15
CA LEU A 49 0.22 7.22 16.20
C LEU A 49 -0.95 7.80 15.41
N ALA A 50 -0.90 9.10 15.15
CA ALA A 50 -1.84 9.73 14.23
C ALA A 50 -1.60 9.26 12.77
N PRO A 51 -2.63 9.30 11.90
CA PRO A 51 -2.43 9.06 10.47
C PRO A 51 -1.30 9.88 9.88
N GLY A 52 -0.42 9.23 9.09
CA GLY A 52 0.77 9.85 8.51
C GLY A 52 1.80 8.85 8.05
N THR A 53 2.97 9.34 7.63
CA THR A 53 4.08 8.47 7.21
C THR A 53 5.15 8.40 8.29
N TYR A 54 5.65 7.19 8.55
CA TYR A 54 6.64 6.92 9.59
C TYR A 54 7.78 6.05 9.08
N ASP A 55 8.99 6.38 9.48
CA ASP A 55 10.16 5.54 9.29
C ASP A 55 10.27 4.55 10.45
N VAL A 56 10.33 3.28 10.10
CA VAL A 56 10.63 2.19 11.03
C VAL A 56 12.07 1.75 10.81
N THR A 57 12.84 1.73 11.87
CA THR A 57 14.21 1.18 11.89
C THR A 57 14.27 0.04 12.89
N VAL A 58 14.70 -1.12 12.42
CA VAL A 58 14.80 -2.32 13.24
C VAL A 58 16.22 -2.89 13.16
N THR A 59 16.72 -3.38 14.28
CA THR A 59 17.92 -4.23 14.33
C THR A 59 17.47 -5.66 14.52
N LEU A 60 17.71 -6.49 13.50
CA LEU A 60 17.41 -7.92 13.49
C LEU A 60 18.61 -8.72 13.99
N GLY A 61 18.37 -9.88 14.60
CA GLY A 61 19.40 -10.79 15.08
C GLY A 61 19.56 -10.77 16.58
N GLY A 62 20.58 -11.42 17.07
CA GLY A 62 20.85 -11.62 18.49
C GLY A 62 21.94 -12.70 18.72
N ASP A 63 22.01 -13.26 19.91
CA ASP A 63 23.04 -14.23 20.26
C ASP A 63 22.83 -15.60 19.60
N THR A 64 21.63 -15.88 19.10
CA THR A 64 21.31 -17.10 18.34
C THR A 64 20.93 -16.74 16.91
N ALA A 65 21.09 -17.67 15.97
CA ALA A 65 20.66 -17.52 14.59
C ALA A 65 19.15 -17.27 14.54
N GLY A 66 18.73 -16.43 13.57
CA GLY A 66 17.34 -16.06 13.38
C GLY A 66 16.96 -15.88 11.91
N ALA A 67 15.68 -15.70 11.67
CA ALA A 67 15.11 -15.28 10.39
C ALA A 67 13.83 -14.52 10.69
N THR A 68 13.81 -13.22 10.40
CA THR A 68 12.73 -12.31 10.78
C THR A 68 12.19 -11.56 9.58
N GLY A 69 10.87 -11.64 9.38
CA GLY A 69 10.08 -10.80 8.49
C GLY A 69 9.28 -9.75 9.27
N ILE A 70 8.75 -8.75 8.60
CA ILE A 70 7.89 -7.75 9.22
C ILE A 70 6.71 -7.49 8.31
N SER A 71 5.52 -7.65 8.86
CA SER A 71 4.29 -7.13 8.30
C SER A 71 3.71 -6.06 9.23
N GLY A 72 2.80 -5.25 8.72
CA GLY A 72 2.14 -4.24 9.52
C GLY A 72 0.78 -3.91 8.99
N GLU A 73 0.03 -3.15 9.75
CA GLU A 73 -1.33 -2.79 9.40
C GLU A 73 -2.12 -4.06 9.02
N THR A 74 -3.02 -3.98 8.05
CA THR A 74 -3.75 -5.16 7.54
C THR A 74 -2.82 -6.08 6.72
N ARG A 75 -1.94 -6.82 7.38
CA ARG A 75 -1.06 -7.85 6.79
C ARG A 75 -0.13 -7.34 5.66
N ARG A 76 0.12 -6.02 5.60
CA ARG A 76 1.00 -5.42 4.57
C ARG A 76 2.43 -5.89 4.79
N ALA A 77 3.07 -6.49 3.80
CA ALA A 77 4.44 -6.97 3.91
C ALA A 77 5.41 -5.78 3.81
N LEU A 78 6.10 -5.47 4.90
CA LEU A 78 6.99 -4.30 5.01
C LEU A 78 8.47 -4.68 4.86
N LEU A 79 8.86 -5.83 5.36
CA LEU A 79 10.21 -6.38 5.21
C LEU A 79 10.15 -7.89 4.97
N ALA A 80 10.80 -8.33 3.90
CA ALA A 80 10.94 -9.76 3.63
C ALA A 80 11.75 -10.44 4.73
N GLU A 81 11.48 -11.74 4.96
CA GLU A 81 12.22 -12.53 5.93
C GLU A 81 13.71 -12.45 5.68
N THR A 82 14.44 -11.98 6.69
CA THR A 82 15.88 -11.71 6.65
C THR A 82 16.58 -12.66 7.61
N PRO A 83 17.44 -13.56 7.12
CA PRO A 83 18.21 -14.45 7.98
C PRO A 83 19.34 -13.69 8.69
N THR A 84 19.69 -14.13 9.90
CA THR A 84 20.82 -13.63 10.68
C THR A 84 21.57 -14.81 11.31
N ALA A 85 22.90 -14.76 11.28
CA ALA A 85 23.75 -15.74 11.99
C ALA A 85 23.73 -15.49 13.51
N ALA A 86 24.19 -16.47 14.29
CA ALA A 86 24.37 -16.28 15.72
C ALA A 86 25.39 -15.16 15.98
N GLY A 87 25.08 -14.21 16.86
CA GLY A 87 25.88 -13.02 17.14
C GLY A 87 25.78 -11.90 16.12
N GLU A 88 25.11 -12.12 14.97
CA GLU A 88 24.95 -11.12 13.96
C GLU A 88 23.79 -10.17 14.31
N ARG A 89 23.98 -8.86 13.97
CA ARG A 89 22.95 -7.83 14.08
C ARG A 89 22.90 -7.04 12.78
N ILE A 90 21.74 -7.07 12.11
CA ILE A 90 21.49 -6.41 10.82
C ILE A 90 20.47 -5.30 11.00
N ARG A 91 20.86 -4.07 10.66
CA ARG A 91 19.93 -2.94 10.64
C ARG A 91 19.15 -2.90 9.35
N ARG A 92 17.83 -2.75 9.44
CA ARG A 92 16.91 -2.54 8.34
C ARG A 92 16.02 -1.32 8.59
N SER A 93 15.62 -0.66 7.52
CA SER A 93 14.68 0.47 7.61
C SER A 93 13.72 0.45 6.44
N PHE A 94 12.50 0.86 6.69
CA PHE A 94 11.43 1.04 5.71
C PHE A 94 10.54 2.21 6.16
N THR A 95 9.65 2.66 5.28
CA THR A 95 8.65 3.68 5.60
C THR A 95 7.27 3.07 5.47
N VAL A 96 6.38 3.36 6.40
CA VAL A 96 5.00 2.89 6.43
C VAL A 96 4.04 4.07 6.34
N ASP A 97 2.90 3.87 5.67
CA ASP A 97 1.76 4.78 5.67
C ASP A 97 0.74 4.26 6.67
N VAL A 98 0.50 5.06 7.71
CA VAL A 98 -0.49 4.82 8.76
C VAL A 98 -1.73 5.63 8.44
N ARG A 99 -2.88 4.98 8.40
CA ARG A 99 -4.17 5.62 8.12
C ARG A 99 -5.30 5.00 8.93
N ASP A 100 -6.43 5.67 8.95
CA ASP A 100 -7.68 5.19 9.57
C ASP A 100 -8.82 5.34 8.53
N PRO A 101 -9.48 4.22 8.13
CA PRO A 101 -9.20 2.85 8.55
C PRO A 101 -7.86 2.32 7.98
N GLU A 102 -7.22 1.39 8.68
CA GLU A 102 -5.92 0.83 8.24
C GLU A 102 -6.19 -0.17 7.14
N GLY A 103 -6.87 -0.80 6.71
CA GLY A 103 -7.04 -1.82 5.65
C GLY A 103 -7.70 -1.26 4.40
N GLU A 104 -8.71 -1.95 3.92
CA GLU A 104 -9.56 -1.49 2.85
C GLU A 104 -10.36 -0.27 3.31
N PRO A 105 -10.46 0.79 2.48
CA PRO A 105 -11.15 2.04 2.88
C PRO A 105 -12.60 1.86 3.32
N THR A 106 -13.32 0.87 2.80
CA THR A 106 -14.71 0.55 3.20
C THR A 106 -14.82 -0.72 4.03
N GLY A 107 -13.69 -1.34 4.37
CA GLY A 107 -13.62 -2.55 5.18
C GLY A 107 -13.70 -2.28 6.69
N PRO A 108 -13.38 -3.28 7.51
CA PRO A 108 -13.23 -3.08 8.95
C PRO A 108 -12.19 -2.01 9.26
N ALA A 109 -12.46 -1.17 10.27
CA ALA A 109 -11.61 -0.04 10.59
C ALA A 109 -10.19 -0.42 11.05
N GLY A 110 -9.99 -1.62 11.57
CA GLY A 110 -8.72 -2.04 12.16
C GLY A 110 -8.47 -1.37 13.51
N THR A 111 -7.21 -1.28 13.92
CA THR A 111 -6.77 -0.63 15.14
C THR A 111 -6.15 0.73 14.79
N PRO A 112 -6.63 1.86 15.35
CA PRO A 112 -5.98 3.16 15.12
C PRO A 112 -4.53 3.14 15.61
N GLY A 113 -3.60 3.71 14.82
CA GLY A 113 -2.18 3.71 15.14
C GLY A 113 -1.36 2.87 14.17
N LEU A 114 -0.17 2.46 14.56
CA LEU A 114 0.70 1.58 13.79
C LEU A 114 0.79 0.20 14.44
N ASP A 115 0.33 -0.80 13.73
CA ASP A 115 0.49 -2.20 14.07
C ASP A 115 1.64 -2.84 13.29
N LEU A 116 2.52 -3.55 13.98
CA LEU A 116 3.61 -4.32 13.39
C LEU A 116 3.62 -5.75 13.93
N LEU A 117 3.76 -6.71 13.04
CA LEU A 117 4.04 -8.10 13.38
C LEU A 117 5.44 -8.45 12.89
N LEU A 118 6.33 -8.76 13.84
CA LEU A 118 7.69 -9.21 13.58
C LEU A 118 7.72 -10.73 13.75
N ASP A 119 7.66 -11.43 12.64
CA ASP A 119 7.51 -12.88 12.56
C ASP A 119 8.62 -13.53 11.71
N GLY A 120 8.40 -14.75 11.25
CA GLY A 120 9.31 -15.51 10.41
C GLY A 120 9.59 -16.89 10.99
N SER A 121 10.48 -17.64 10.37
CA SER A 121 10.79 -19.01 10.78
C SER A 121 11.54 -19.11 12.11
N ALA A 122 12.26 -18.04 12.49
CA ALA A 122 12.98 -17.93 13.78
C ALA A 122 13.16 -16.44 14.14
N PRO A 123 12.12 -15.72 14.56
CA PRO A 123 12.20 -14.26 14.77
C PRO A 123 13.25 -13.90 15.85
N ARG A 124 14.10 -12.92 15.52
CA ARG A 124 15.08 -12.33 16.44
C ARG A 124 15.18 -10.84 16.19
N VAL A 125 14.81 -10.05 17.19
CA VAL A 125 14.78 -8.60 17.13
C VAL A 125 15.51 -8.04 18.34
N ASP A 126 16.53 -7.23 18.10
CA ASP A 126 17.34 -6.58 19.12
C ASP A 126 16.79 -5.20 19.50
N SER A 127 16.34 -4.43 18.50
CA SER A 127 15.76 -3.10 18.74
C SER A 127 14.79 -2.68 17.64
N LEU A 128 13.87 -1.78 18.00
CA LEU A 128 12.87 -1.19 17.10
C LEU A 128 12.76 0.30 17.42
N ARG A 129 12.64 1.12 16.38
CA ARG A 129 12.41 2.56 16.50
C ARG A 129 11.48 3.04 15.41
N VAL A 130 10.49 3.83 15.80
CA VAL A 130 9.56 4.52 14.89
C VAL A 130 9.78 6.03 14.99
N THR A 131 9.81 6.72 13.85
CA THR A 131 9.96 8.18 13.80
C THR A 131 9.13 8.77 12.67
N PRO A 132 8.55 9.99 12.81
CA PRO A 132 7.82 10.63 11.73
C PRO A 132 8.66 10.80 10.48
N ALA A 133 8.04 10.61 9.30
CA ALA A 133 8.63 10.79 8.00
C ALA A 133 7.74 11.67 7.09
N PRO A 134 7.40 12.92 7.48
CA PRO A 134 6.38 13.73 6.81
C PRO A 134 6.72 14.09 5.36
N HIS A 135 7.97 13.93 4.96
CA HIS A 135 8.45 14.20 3.60
C HIS A 135 8.64 12.94 2.75
N ALA A 136 8.27 11.77 3.27
CA ALA A 136 8.29 10.55 2.48
C ALA A 136 7.33 10.67 1.29
N THR A 137 7.74 10.13 0.14
CA THR A 137 6.87 9.98 -1.03
C THR A 137 5.79 8.96 -0.71
N ARG A 138 4.55 9.26 -1.00
CA ARG A 138 3.46 8.28 -0.91
C ARG A 138 3.14 7.73 -2.29
N LEU A 139 3.33 6.43 -2.45
CA LEU A 139 2.91 5.69 -3.63
C LEU A 139 1.46 5.24 -3.40
N PHE A 140 0.52 5.97 -3.96
CA PHE A 140 -0.89 5.63 -3.86
C PHE A 140 -1.26 4.49 -4.81
N LEU A 141 -2.08 3.57 -4.31
CA LEU A 141 -2.69 2.51 -5.12
C LEU A 141 -4.20 2.68 -5.10
N ILE A 142 -4.78 2.76 -6.28
CA ILE A 142 -6.21 2.71 -6.56
C ILE A 142 -6.47 1.38 -7.26
N GLY A 143 -7.41 0.60 -6.78
CA GLY A 143 -7.66 -0.72 -7.34
C GLY A 143 -8.81 -1.47 -6.69
N ASP A 144 -8.90 -2.73 -7.05
CA ASP A 144 -9.88 -3.69 -6.56
C ASP A 144 -9.24 -4.75 -5.63
N SER A 145 -9.96 -5.85 -5.39
CA SER A 145 -9.52 -6.96 -4.53
C SER A 145 -8.18 -7.60 -4.93
N THR A 146 -7.72 -7.41 -6.17
CA THR A 146 -6.42 -7.93 -6.62
C THR A 146 -5.25 -7.03 -6.24
N VAL A 147 -5.55 -5.81 -5.76
CA VAL A 147 -4.57 -4.79 -5.34
C VAL A 147 -4.59 -4.55 -3.84
N CYS A 148 -5.76 -4.59 -3.19
CA CYS A 148 -6.01 -4.09 -1.84
C CYS A 148 -5.29 -4.89 -0.73
N ASP A 149 -5.28 -4.30 0.46
CA ASP A 149 -4.81 -4.93 1.68
C ASP A 149 -5.90 -5.87 2.23
N GLN A 150 -5.91 -7.11 1.77
CA GLN A 150 -6.88 -8.14 2.16
C GLN A 150 -6.77 -8.45 3.65
N PRO A 151 -7.88 -8.40 4.43
CA PRO A 151 -7.83 -8.63 5.87
C PRO A 151 -7.67 -10.10 6.24
N GLY A 152 -8.16 -11.02 5.42
CA GLY A 152 -8.23 -12.46 5.73
C GLY A 152 -7.41 -13.35 4.81
N ASP A 153 -6.62 -14.27 5.40
CA ASP A 153 -6.02 -15.37 4.65
C ASP A 153 -7.08 -16.24 3.96
N PRO A 154 -6.78 -16.78 2.80
CA PRO A 154 -5.53 -16.69 2.02
C PRO A 154 -5.52 -15.58 0.97
N TYR A 155 -6.53 -14.71 0.94
CA TYR A 155 -6.63 -13.62 -0.02
C TYR A 155 -5.48 -12.61 0.17
N THR A 156 -4.89 -12.15 -0.94
CA THR A 156 -3.78 -11.18 -0.89
C THR A 156 -3.75 -10.37 -2.18
N GLY A 157 -3.84 -9.05 -2.10
CA GLY A 157 -3.63 -8.17 -3.24
C GLY A 157 -2.12 -7.93 -3.49
N TRP A 158 -1.72 -7.66 -4.74
CA TRP A 158 -0.31 -7.38 -5.02
C TRP A 158 0.18 -6.10 -4.35
N GLY A 159 -0.70 -5.10 -4.16
CA GLY A 159 -0.36 -3.87 -3.43
C GLY A 159 0.07 -4.13 -1.98
N GLN A 160 -0.54 -5.14 -1.33
CA GLN A 160 -0.20 -5.57 0.02
C GLN A 160 1.24 -6.14 0.12
N ARG A 161 1.80 -6.62 -1.00
CA ARG A 161 3.15 -7.21 -1.07
C ARG A 161 4.20 -6.24 -1.64
N LEU A 162 3.79 -5.10 -2.21
CA LEU A 162 4.67 -4.14 -2.86
C LEU A 162 5.71 -3.47 -1.93
N PRO A 163 5.40 -3.16 -0.65
CA PRO A 163 6.34 -2.44 0.21
C PRO A 163 7.69 -3.14 0.44
N VAL A 164 7.76 -4.49 0.35
CA VAL A 164 9.03 -5.22 0.49
C VAL A 164 10.07 -4.83 -0.56
N HIS A 165 9.64 -4.30 -1.71
CA HIS A 165 10.50 -3.86 -2.80
C HIS A 165 10.95 -2.41 -2.66
N LEU A 166 10.43 -1.68 -1.66
CA LEU A 166 10.72 -0.27 -1.44
C LEU A 166 11.74 -0.07 -0.31
N LYS A 167 12.57 0.96 -0.47
CA LYS A 167 13.47 1.43 0.59
C LYS A 167 12.80 2.52 1.41
N ARG A 168 13.43 2.88 2.50
CA ARG A 168 13.06 4.02 3.34
C ARG A 168 12.93 5.30 2.50
N GLY A 169 11.92 6.09 2.77
CA GLY A 169 11.58 7.35 2.09
C GLY A 169 10.42 7.23 1.09
N VAL A 170 9.90 6.02 0.87
CA VAL A 170 8.67 5.77 0.10
C VAL A 170 7.75 4.85 0.88
N ALA A 171 6.50 5.25 1.06
CA ALA A 171 5.45 4.46 1.69
C ALA A 171 4.36 4.12 0.67
N VAL A 172 3.85 2.89 0.70
CA VAL A 172 2.67 2.49 -0.07
C VAL A 172 1.42 2.92 0.70
N ALA A 173 0.63 3.81 0.10
CA ALA A 173 -0.70 4.21 0.55
C ALA A 173 -1.73 3.43 -0.28
N ASN A 174 -2.05 2.20 0.17
CA ASN A 174 -2.92 1.29 -0.58
C ASN A 174 -4.40 1.60 -0.30
N HIS A 175 -5.01 2.41 -1.14
CA HIS A 175 -6.44 2.77 -1.09
C HIS A 175 -7.30 1.91 -2.03
N ALA A 176 -6.79 0.79 -2.50
CA ALA A 176 -7.61 -0.18 -3.23
C ALA A 176 -8.63 -0.84 -2.29
N ASP A 177 -9.79 -1.19 -2.82
CA ASP A 177 -10.91 -1.72 -2.05
C ASP A 177 -11.59 -2.88 -2.81
N SER A 178 -11.98 -3.93 -2.08
CA SER A 178 -12.54 -5.14 -2.68
C SER A 178 -13.90 -4.88 -3.34
N GLY A 179 -14.10 -5.46 -4.52
CA GLY A 179 -15.39 -5.35 -5.22
C GLY A 179 -15.56 -4.08 -6.07
N GLU A 180 -14.59 -3.15 -6.01
CA GLU A 180 -14.71 -1.87 -6.69
C GLU A 180 -14.50 -1.96 -8.20
N SER A 181 -15.38 -1.26 -8.93
CA SER A 181 -15.29 -0.93 -10.34
C SER A 181 -14.92 0.54 -10.51
N THR A 182 -14.67 0.99 -11.74
CA THR A 182 -14.50 2.44 -12.01
C THR A 182 -15.72 3.25 -11.60
N VAL A 183 -16.92 2.67 -11.73
CA VAL A 183 -18.20 3.30 -11.37
C VAL A 183 -18.31 3.50 -9.86
N THR A 184 -18.13 2.42 -9.11
CA THR A 184 -18.34 2.43 -7.66
C THR A 184 -17.20 3.17 -6.93
N TYR A 185 -15.97 3.05 -7.42
CA TYR A 185 -14.81 3.75 -6.85
C TYR A 185 -14.93 5.28 -6.93
N LEU A 186 -15.46 5.80 -8.05
CA LEU A 186 -15.72 7.24 -8.21
C LEU A 186 -16.97 7.72 -7.47
N ALA A 187 -17.95 6.85 -7.28
CA ALA A 187 -19.22 7.22 -6.65
C ALA A 187 -19.13 7.28 -5.12
N ASN A 188 -18.16 6.61 -4.52
CA ASN A 188 -18.01 6.56 -3.07
C ASN A 188 -16.95 7.57 -2.59
N PRO A 189 -17.35 8.63 -1.85
CA PRO A 189 -16.40 9.66 -1.39
C PRO A 189 -15.35 9.14 -0.40
N ALA A 190 -15.60 8.01 0.28
CA ALA A 190 -14.60 7.37 1.13
C ALA A 190 -13.41 6.80 0.34
N LEU A 191 -13.56 6.62 -0.97
CA LEU A 191 -12.54 6.06 -1.86
C LEU A 191 -11.74 7.18 -2.53
N PHE A 192 -12.10 7.58 -3.77
CA PHE A 192 -11.23 8.48 -4.54
C PHE A 192 -11.12 9.88 -3.95
N ASP A 193 -12.18 10.44 -3.36
CA ASP A 193 -12.11 11.79 -2.78
C ASP A 193 -11.12 11.84 -1.61
N THR A 194 -11.01 10.76 -0.82
CA THR A 194 -10.01 10.62 0.24
C THR A 194 -8.59 10.59 -0.32
N VAL A 195 -8.36 9.82 -1.39
CA VAL A 195 -7.07 9.78 -2.10
C VAL A 195 -6.72 11.16 -2.65
N GLU A 196 -7.65 11.79 -3.37
CA GLU A 196 -7.44 13.10 -3.98
C GLU A 196 -7.06 14.16 -2.94
N ALA A 197 -7.75 14.18 -1.80
CA ALA A 197 -7.45 15.12 -0.70
C ALA A 197 -6.04 14.92 -0.12
N ALA A 198 -5.53 13.69 -0.18
CA ALA A 198 -4.24 13.32 0.40
C ALA A 198 -3.05 13.49 -0.55
N ILE A 199 -3.25 13.51 -1.87
CA ILE A 199 -2.18 13.65 -2.88
C ILE A 199 -1.40 14.95 -2.70
N ARG A 200 -0.07 14.84 -2.73
CA ARG A 200 0.88 15.97 -2.78
C ARG A 200 1.57 16.00 -4.14
N PRO A 201 2.07 17.18 -4.58
CA PRO A 201 2.81 17.30 -5.83
C PRO A 201 3.97 16.29 -5.89
N GLY A 202 3.99 15.49 -6.96
CA GLY A 202 5.00 14.47 -7.20
C GLY A 202 4.68 13.09 -6.62
N ASP A 203 3.63 12.90 -5.82
CA ASP A 203 3.23 11.58 -5.37
C ASP A 203 2.74 10.73 -6.56
N PRO A 204 3.30 9.52 -6.79
CA PRO A 204 2.81 8.62 -7.83
C PRO A 204 1.48 7.98 -7.43
N VAL A 205 0.59 7.80 -8.41
CA VAL A 205 -0.73 7.17 -8.19
C VAL A 205 -0.93 6.08 -9.24
N LEU A 206 -0.88 4.83 -8.84
CA LEU A 206 -1.15 3.67 -9.70
C LEU A 206 -2.64 3.38 -9.70
N ILE A 207 -3.24 3.26 -10.89
CA ILE A 207 -4.69 3.08 -11.07
C ILE A 207 -4.92 1.76 -11.81
N GLN A 208 -5.49 0.76 -11.11
CA GLN A 208 -5.88 -0.54 -11.66
C GLN A 208 -7.33 -0.88 -11.26
N LEU A 209 -8.28 -0.63 -12.12
CA LEU A 209 -9.69 -1.01 -11.95
C LEU A 209 -10.20 -1.67 -13.24
N ALA A 210 -10.74 -2.88 -13.16
CA ALA A 210 -11.32 -3.58 -14.28
C ALA A 210 -12.15 -4.82 -13.89
N HIS A 211 -11.71 -5.60 -12.89
CA HIS A 211 -12.29 -6.91 -12.57
C HIS A 211 -13.79 -6.85 -12.27
N ASN A 212 -14.27 -5.71 -11.79
CA ASN A 212 -15.66 -5.48 -11.42
C ASN A 212 -16.44 -4.57 -12.38
N ASP A 213 -15.81 -4.07 -13.45
CA ASP A 213 -16.46 -3.34 -14.54
C ASP A 213 -17.20 -4.29 -15.52
N LYS A 214 -17.88 -5.30 -14.97
CA LYS A 214 -18.50 -6.41 -15.71
C LYS A 214 -19.62 -5.96 -16.65
N GLN A 215 -20.25 -4.81 -16.36
CA GLN A 215 -21.37 -4.24 -17.12
C GLN A 215 -21.11 -2.77 -17.49
N THR A 216 -19.86 -2.31 -17.40
CA THR A 216 -19.46 -0.96 -17.80
C THR A 216 -19.14 -0.96 -19.29
N ASP A 217 -19.79 -0.09 -20.08
CA ASP A 217 -19.49 0.10 -21.48
C ASP A 217 -18.15 0.83 -21.69
N ALA A 218 -17.56 0.68 -22.89
CA ALA A 218 -16.25 1.23 -23.19
C ALA A 218 -16.17 2.76 -23.06
N ALA A 219 -17.23 3.50 -23.41
CA ALA A 219 -17.22 4.96 -23.32
C ALA A 219 -17.22 5.42 -21.85
N THR A 220 -18.10 4.83 -21.05
CA THR A 220 -18.18 5.07 -19.60
C THR A 220 -16.88 4.69 -18.91
N TYR A 221 -16.32 3.51 -19.22
CA TYR A 221 -15.05 3.04 -18.65
C TYR A 221 -13.89 4.00 -18.90
N ARG A 222 -13.73 4.44 -20.17
CA ARG A 222 -12.71 5.44 -20.54
C ARG A 222 -12.94 6.78 -19.85
N ALA A 223 -14.19 7.26 -19.80
CA ALA A 223 -14.52 8.52 -19.14
C ALA A 223 -14.15 8.49 -17.64
N HIS A 224 -14.42 7.40 -16.95
CA HIS A 224 -14.09 7.24 -15.54
C HIS A 224 -12.57 7.22 -15.31
N LEU A 225 -11.82 6.42 -16.07
CA LEU A 225 -10.35 6.40 -15.96
C LEU A 225 -9.75 7.76 -16.31
N THR A 226 -10.27 8.47 -17.31
CA THR A 226 -9.87 9.85 -17.64
C THR A 226 -10.08 10.77 -16.45
N THR A 227 -11.26 10.71 -15.81
CA THR A 227 -11.58 11.49 -14.62
C THR A 227 -10.57 11.24 -13.48
N LEU A 228 -10.24 9.99 -13.21
CA LEU A 228 -9.24 9.64 -12.20
C LEU A 228 -7.87 10.25 -12.53
N VAL A 229 -7.40 10.09 -13.77
CA VAL A 229 -6.11 10.63 -14.24
C VAL A 229 -6.06 12.15 -14.13
N GLU A 230 -7.10 12.83 -14.59
CA GLU A 230 -7.17 14.30 -14.60
C GLU A 230 -7.24 14.87 -13.16
N ARG A 231 -8.02 14.26 -12.29
CA ARG A 231 -8.12 14.68 -10.88
C ARG A 231 -6.80 14.48 -10.14
N VAL A 232 -6.07 13.37 -10.39
CA VAL A 232 -4.72 13.17 -9.86
C VAL A 232 -3.78 14.27 -10.35
N ARG A 233 -3.77 14.57 -11.64
CA ARG A 233 -2.95 15.66 -12.23
C ARG A 233 -3.29 17.03 -11.66
N ALA A 234 -4.57 17.31 -11.42
CA ALA A 234 -5.02 18.57 -10.84
C ALA A 234 -4.46 18.81 -9.42
N ARG A 235 -4.11 17.74 -8.70
CA ARG A 235 -3.43 17.80 -7.39
C ARG A 235 -1.90 17.82 -7.51
N GLY A 236 -1.36 17.80 -8.73
CA GLY A 236 0.08 17.69 -8.99
C GLY A 236 0.65 16.29 -8.80
N GLY A 237 -0.19 15.27 -8.62
CA GLY A 237 0.21 13.87 -8.56
C GLY A 237 0.62 13.34 -9.95
N ALA A 238 1.34 12.24 -9.95
CA ALA A 238 1.82 11.55 -11.15
C ALA A 238 1.01 10.26 -11.39
N PRO A 239 -0.06 10.29 -12.21
CA PRO A 239 -0.87 9.11 -12.48
C PRO A 239 -0.12 8.11 -13.36
N VAL A 240 -0.30 6.82 -13.05
CA VAL A 240 0.19 5.67 -13.82
C VAL A 240 -0.99 4.74 -14.02
N LEU A 241 -1.35 4.45 -15.26
CA LEU A 241 -2.36 3.44 -15.55
C LEU A 241 -1.74 2.04 -15.48
N VAL A 242 -2.46 1.10 -14.87
CA VAL A 242 -2.02 -0.29 -14.74
C VAL A 242 -3.10 -1.18 -15.32
N THR A 243 -2.76 -2.03 -16.29
CA THR A 243 -3.70 -3.03 -16.76
C THR A 243 -3.90 -4.12 -15.70
N PRO A 244 -5.11 -4.72 -15.59
CA PRO A 244 -5.41 -5.69 -14.54
C PRO A 244 -4.58 -6.97 -14.67
N VAL A 245 -4.39 -7.67 -13.55
CA VAL A 245 -3.85 -9.04 -13.55
C VAL A 245 -4.81 -9.99 -14.28
N VAL A 246 -4.27 -11.01 -14.97
CA VAL A 246 -5.12 -12.00 -15.67
C VAL A 246 -5.86 -12.90 -14.69
N ARG A 247 -7.01 -13.45 -15.14
CA ARG A 247 -7.64 -14.60 -14.48
C ARG A 247 -7.08 -15.90 -15.03
N ARG A 248 -7.06 -16.93 -14.20
CA ARG A 248 -6.54 -18.25 -14.59
C ARG A 248 -7.61 -19.09 -15.28
N TRP A 249 -7.93 -18.76 -16.54
CA TRP A 249 -8.76 -19.57 -17.42
C TRP A 249 -7.96 -20.01 -18.64
N PHE A 250 -7.82 -21.31 -18.82
CA PHE A 250 -7.03 -21.87 -19.89
C PHE A 250 -7.90 -22.50 -20.99
N ASN A 251 -7.46 -22.35 -22.22
CA ASN A 251 -7.89 -23.14 -23.35
C ASN A 251 -7.28 -24.56 -23.30
N ALA A 252 -7.78 -25.46 -24.14
CA ALA A 252 -7.30 -26.84 -24.19
C ALA A 252 -5.83 -26.95 -24.65
N ASP A 253 -5.33 -25.96 -25.38
CA ASP A 253 -3.93 -25.86 -25.86
C ASP A 253 -2.94 -25.33 -24.82
N GLY A 254 -3.40 -24.98 -23.64
CA GLY A 254 -2.56 -24.44 -22.56
C GLY A 254 -2.33 -22.94 -22.61
N THR A 255 -2.94 -22.21 -23.55
CA THR A 255 -2.96 -20.75 -23.56
C THR A 255 -4.10 -20.21 -22.69
N LEU A 256 -3.98 -18.98 -22.22
CA LEU A 256 -5.12 -18.31 -21.56
C LEU A 256 -6.18 -17.92 -22.60
N ASP A 257 -7.46 -18.04 -22.23
CA ASP A 257 -8.54 -17.61 -23.09
C ASP A 257 -8.54 -16.09 -23.28
N ASN A 258 -8.95 -15.64 -24.47
CA ASN A 258 -8.93 -14.22 -24.83
C ASN A 258 -10.16 -13.44 -24.31
N GLY A 259 -11.07 -14.09 -23.61
CA GLY A 259 -12.26 -13.49 -23.02
C GLY A 259 -12.11 -13.31 -21.50
N VAL A 260 -12.51 -14.35 -20.76
CA VAL A 260 -12.56 -14.33 -19.28
C VAL A 260 -11.19 -14.09 -18.65
N ALA A 261 -10.14 -14.77 -19.17
CA ALA A 261 -8.80 -14.63 -18.62
C ALA A 261 -8.24 -13.20 -18.82
N LEU A 262 -8.50 -12.60 -19.97
CA LEU A 262 -8.00 -11.27 -20.33
C LEU A 262 -9.00 -10.14 -20.05
N LEU A 263 -10.03 -10.40 -19.24
CA LEU A 263 -10.99 -9.40 -18.77
C LEU A 263 -11.75 -8.67 -19.88
N VAL A 264 -12.16 -9.39 -20.91
CA VAL A 264 -13.22 -8.93 -21.80
C VAL A 264 -14.56 -9.13 -21.07
N ASN A 265 -15.32 -8.06 -20.86
CA ASN A 265 -16.56 -8.12 -20.09
C ASN A 265 -17.76 -8.64 -20.92
N GLY A 266 -18.92 -8.79 -20.27
CA GLY A 266 -20.15 -9.28 -20.91
C GLY A 266 -20.70 -8.40 -22.05
N LEU A 267 -20.21 -7.17 -22.21
CA LEU A 267 -20.52 -6.24 -23.30
C LEU A 267 -19.47 -6.26 -24.42
N GLY A 268 -18.46 -7.15 -24.35
CA GLY A 268 -17.35 -7.23 -25.29
C GLY A 268 -16.28 -6.14 -25.12
N VAL A 269 -16.24 -5.46 -23.98
CA VAL A 269 -15.21 -4.45 -23.69
C VAL A 269 -13.94 -5.15 -23.21
N ASP A 270 -12.87 -4.99 -23.98
CA ASP A 270 -11.51 -5.45 -23.63
C ASP A 270 -10.86 -4.37 -22.72
N HIS A 271 -10.98 -4.53 -21.40
CA HIS A 271 -10.48 -3.55 -20.45
C HIS A 271 -8.97 -3.29 -20.58
N PRO A 272 -8.08 -4.29 -20.71
CA PRO A 272 -6.67 -4.03 -20.97
C PRO A 272 -6.41 -3.23 -22.26
N ALA A 273 -7.13 -3.51 -23.35
CA ALA A 273 -6.99 -2.74 -24.58
C ALA A 273 -7.45 -1.28 -24.41
N GLU A 274 -8.55 -1.06 -23.69
CA GLU A 274 -9.05 0.28 -23.39
C GLU A 274 -8.04 1.08 -22.54
N ILE A 275 -7.43 0.45 -21.51
CA ILE A 275 -6.41 1.10 -20.67
C ILE A 275 -5.17 1.46 -21.51
N ARG A 276 -4.68 0.55 -22.38
CA ARG A 276 -3.53 0.82 -23.26
C ARG A 276 -3.79 1.99 -24.20
N ALA A 277 -4.95 1.99 -24.85
CA ALA A 277 -5.36 3.07 -25.75
C ALA A 277 -5.49 4.42 -25.02
N LEU A 278 -6.07 4.40 -23.83
CA LEU A 278 -6.24 5.60 -23.00
C LEU A 278 -4.88 6.13 -22.52
N ALA A 279 -4.00 5.27 -22.04
CA ALA A 279 -2.65 5.65 -21.61
C ALA A 279 -1.90 6.38 -22.73
N ALA A 280 -1.94 5.82 -23.95
CA ALA A 280 -1.34 6.44 -25.12
C ALA A 280 -1.98 7.80 -25.46
N SER A 281 -3.31 7.90 -25.43
CA SER A 281 -4.03 9.14 -25.77
C SER A 281 -3.81 10.27 -24.77
N LEU A 282 -3.67 9.95 -23.48
CA LEU A 282 -3.46 10.90 -22.40
C LEU A 282 -1.98 11.19 -22.13
N GLY A 283 -1.05 10.50 -22.82
CA GLY A 283 0.38 10.54 -22.50
C GLY A 283 0.64 10.16 -21.04
N THR A 284 -0.08 9.16 -20.53
CA THR A 284 0.05 8.67 -19.15
C THR A 284 0.94 7.42 -19.15
N PRO A 285 1.94 7.30 -18.25
CA PRO A 285 2.70 6.07 -18.10
C PRO A 285 1.80 4.85 -17.92
N LEU A 286 2.23 3.71 -18.46
CA LEU A 286 1.48 2.46 -18.43
C LEU A 286 2.34 1.32 -17.87
N ILE A 287 1.83 0.61 -16.88
CA ILE A 287 2.34 -0.72 -16.51
C ILE A 287 1.40 -1.75 -17.12
N ASP A 288 1.86 -2.49 -18.14
CA ASP A 288 1.05 -3.53 -18.81
C ASP A 288 1.09 -4.84 -18.01
N LEU A 289 0.47 -4.82 -16.82
CA LEU A 289 0.49 -5.95 -15.92
C LEU A 289 -0.30 -7.16 -16.46
N THR A 290 -1.28 -6.93 -17.35
CA THR A 290 -1.96 -8.03 -18.08
C THR A 290 -0.97 -8.81 -18.95
N ALA A 291 -0.12 -8.13 -19.71
CA ALA A 291 0.87 -8.79 -20.55
C ALA A 291 1.89 -9.57 -19.70
N LEU A 292 2.37 -8.98 -18.62
CA LEU A 292 3.35 -9.59 -17.72
C LEU A 292 2.78 -10.82 -16.99
N THR A 293 1.58 -10.70 -16.44
CA THR A 293 0.94 -11.81 -15.72
C THR A 293 0.46 -12.90 -16.66
N LYS A 294 0.01 -12.55 -17.88
CA LYS A 294 -0.29 -13.52 -18.95
C LYS A 294 0.94 -14.37 -19.26
N ALA A 295 2.06 -13.74 -19.57
CA ALA A 295 3.30 -14.45 -19.88
C ALA A 295 3.72 -15.38 -18.74
N ARG A 296 3.64 -14.92 -17.49
CA ARG A 296 4.00 -15.73 -16.32
C ARG A 296 3.06 -16.91 -16.09
N VAL A 297 1.76 -16.71 -16.23
CA VAL A 297 0.76 -17.77 -16.03
C VAL A 297 0.85 -18.83 -17.12
N GLU A 298 1.06 -18.42 -18.38
CA GLU A 298 1.25 -19.35 -19.52
C GLU A 298 2.57 -20.12 -19.42
N GLU A 299 3.67 -19.46 -18.98
CA GLU A 299 4.95 -20.13 -18.71
C GLU A 299 4.82 -21.27 -17.68
N LEU A 300 4.06 -21.03 -16.62
CA LEU A 300 3.79 -22.04 -15.59
C LEU A 300 2.81 -23.13 -16.06
N GLY A 301 1.96 -22.79 -17.00
CA GLY A 301 0.91 -23.68 -17.48
C GLY A 301 -0.21 -23.96 -16.47
N PRO A 302 -1.21 -24.79 -16.87
CA PRO A 302 -2.42 -24.99 -16.10
C PRO A 302 -2.22 -25.54 -14.68
N GLU A 303 -1.23 -26.38 -14.45
CA GLU A 303 -1.05 -27.01 -13.13
C GLU A 303 -0.23 -26.15 -12.18
N ALA A 304 0.97 -25.70 -12.59
CA ALA A 304 1.84 -24.95 -11.69
C ALA A 304 1.29 -23.54 -11.36
N SER A 305 0.55 -22.92 -12.29
CA SER A 305 -0.09 -21.62 -12.05
C SER A 305 -1.19 -21.63 -10.98
N LYS A 306 -1.72 -22.79 -10.59
CA LYS A 306 -2.66 -22.92 -9.46
C LYS A 306 -2.10 -22.28 -8.19
N ALA A 307 -0.78 -22.36 -7.98
CA ALA A 307 -0.13 -21.83 -6.81
C ALA A 307 -0.13 -20.28 -6.73
N LEU A 308 -0.38 -19.59 -7.85
CA LEU A 308 -0.50 -18.13 -7.87
C LEU A 308 -1.89 -17.64 -7.48
N TYR A 309 -2.89 -18.49 -7.57
CA TYR A 309 -4.29 -18.17 -7.31
C TYR A 309 -4.84 -19.01 -6.16
N LEU A 310 -6.05 -18.73 -5.75
CA LEU A 310 -6.76 -19.49 -4.71
C LEU A 310 -7.54 -20.68 -5.30
N THR A 311 -7.04 -21.23 -6.41
CA THR A 311 -7.69 -22.32 -7.15
C THR A 311 -7.93 -23.54 -6.28
N THR A 312 -6.93 -23.94 -5.48
CA THR A 312 -6.99 -25.13 -4.63
C THR A 312 -7.81 -24.86 -3.38
N GLU A 313 -7.57 -23.74 -2.71
CA GLU A 313 -8.15 -23.44 -1.39
C GLU A 313 -9.60 -22.95 -1.49
N LYS A 314 -9.92 -22.20 -2.54
CA LYS A 314 -11.22 -21.52 -2.68
C LYS A 314 -11.93 -21.81 -4.02
N ARG A 315 -11.34 -22.61 -4.93
CA ARG A 315 -11.80 -22.77 -6.31
C ARG A 315 -11.88 -21.42 -7.06
N ASP A 316 -10.99 -20.51 -6.72
CA ASP A 316 -10.97 -19.15 -7.22
C ASP A 316 -9.78 -18.95 -8.16
N ASN A 317 -10.09 -18.65 -9.41
CA ASN A 317 -9.12 -18.40 -10.48
C ASN A 317 -8.91 -16.91 -10.77
N THR A 318 -9.40 -16.03 -9.89
CA THR A 318 -9.30 -14.57 -9.99
C THR A 318 -8.39 -14.00 -8.92
N HIS A 319 -8.65 -14.34 -7.65
CA HIS A 319 -7.90 -13.80 -6.52
C HIS A 319 -6.59 -14.55 -6.30
N THR A 320 -5.58 -13.79 -5.92
CA THR A 320 -4.23 -14.29 -5.73
C THR A 320 -3.98 -14.83 -4.33
N SER A 321 -3.16 -15.88 -4.27
CA SER A 321 -2.50 -16.35 -3.06
C SER A 321 -1.40 -15.37 -2.63
N VAL A 322 -0.84 -15.55 -1.44
CA VAL A 322 0.38 -14.82 -1.00
C VAL A 322 1.50 -14.94 -2.03
N ARG A 323 1.70 -16.13 -2.63
CA ARG A 323 2.71 -16.35 -3.66
C ARG A 323 2.42 -15.54 -4.91
N GLY A 324 1.20 -15.60 -5.44
CA GLY A 324 0.81 -14.86 -6.64
C GLY A 324 0.94 -13.36 -6.46
N ALA A 325 0.42 -12.83 -5.34
CA ALA A 325 0.53 -11.42 -4.99
C ALA A 325 1.99 -10.98 -4.87
N THR A 326 2.88 -11.82 -4.31
CA THR A 326 4.31 -11.52 -4.18
C THR A 326 5.01 -11.49 -5.54
N GLU A 327 4.73 -12.46 -6.43
CA GLU A 327 5.28 -12.47 -7.79
C GLU A 327 4.77 -11.25 -8.59
N TYR A 328 3.50 -10.89 -8.48
CA TYR A 328 2.93 -9.73 -9.20
C TYR A 328 3.42 -8.38 -8.65
N ALA A 329 3.61 -8.27 -7.34
CA ALA A 329 4.25 -7.09 -6.75
C ALA A 329 5.69 -6.91 -7.26
N ALA A 330 6.44 -8.00 -7.45
CA ALA A 330 7.79 -7.94 -8.03
C ALA A 330 7.77 -7.45 -9.48
N LEU A 331 6.78 -7.87 -10.30
CA LEU A 331 6.59 -7.36 -11.66
C LEU A 331 6.32 -5.85 -11.66
N VAL A 332 5.41 -5.39 -10.79
CA VAL A 332 5.12 -3.95 -10.66
C VAL A 332 6.36 -3.18 -10.22
N ALA A 333 7.12 -3.67 -9.24
CA ALA A 333 8.35 -3.03 -8.77
C ALA A 333 9.42 -2.95 -9.88
N ALA A 334 9.54 -3.99 -10.70
CA ALA A 334 10.44 -4.01 -11.86
C ALA A 334 10.05 -2.93 -12.88
N GLU A 335 8.75 -2.77 -13.18
CA GLU A 335 8.25 -1.74 -14.09
C GLU A 335 8.43 -0.32 -13.52
N LEU A 336 8.18 -0.12 -12.23
CA LEU A 336 8.45 1.16 -11.56
C LEU A 336 9.91 1.58 -11.71
N LYS A 337 10.83 0.60 -11.66
CA LYS A 337 12.27 0.83 -11.87
C LYS A 337 12.59 1.06 -13.35
N ALA A 338 12.14 0.19 -14.23
CA ALA A 338 12.48 0.23 -15.64
C ALA A 338 12.01 1.51 -16.34
N GLN A 339 10.86 2.03 -15.92
CA GLN A 339 10.28 3.25 -16.47
C GLN A 339 10.68 4.51 -15.70
N GLY A 340 11.47 4.41 -14.61
CA GLY A 340 11.87 5.56 -13.80
C GLY A 340 10.70 6.24 -13.08
N LEU A 341 9.61 5.51 -12.79
CA LEU A 341 8.41 6.03 -12.12
C LEU A 341 8.62 6.29 -10.63
N LEU A 342 9.65 5.67 -10.08
CA LEU A 342 10.24 6.00 -8.78
C LEU A 342 11.74 6.21 -8.92
N PRO A 343 12.36 7.07 -8.11
CA PRO A 343 13.82 7.18 -8.09
C PRO A 343 14.48 5.82 -7.80
N GLU A 344 15.57 5.48 -8.51
CA GLU A 344 16.28 4.21 -8.32
C GLU A 344 16.68 3.96 -6.85
N ARG A 345 17.04 5.03 -6.13
CA ARG A 345 17.33 4.97 -4.70
C ARG A 345 16.15 4.53 -3.82
N ALA A 346 14.93 4.58 -4.33
CA ALA A 346 13.69 4.20 -3.63
C ALA A 346 13.39 2.71 -3.73
N LEU A 347 14.03 1.99 -4.65
CA LEU A 347 13.78 0.56 -4.94
C LEU A 347 14.92 -0.30 -4.40
N ARG A 348 14.56 -1.51 -3.95
CA ARG A 348 15.51 -2.53 -3.44
C ARG A 348 16.11 -3.36 -4.57
#